data_feb967c761924fa07d3eb63998582ab5
#
_entry.id   feb967c761924fa07d3eb63998582ab5
#
_cell.length_a   1.000
_cell.length_b   1.000
_cell.length_c   1.000
_cell.angle_alpha   90.00
_cell.angle_beta   90.00
_cell.angle_gamma   90.00
#
_symmetry.space_group_name_H-M   'P 1'
#
loop_
_entity.id
_entity.type
_entity.pdbx_description
1 polymer ?
#
loop_
_entity_poly.entity_id
_entity_poly.type
_entity_poly.pdbx_seq_one_letter_code
_entity_poly.pdbx_strand_id
1 'polypeptide(L)'
;MKSYILCMLFVFFLIINNQAAYANKNSSSWASLKYNKTYLRTGPSKDNKVIWVYKRKGLPLKILRKKNEWNEVLLPSGQKGWINSSQISKKRNVIIQNNKSLSDMALSKQKQITVKDKNSKTIAYVQEGVIASLNKCKEDLCEIELKVKKEKYFFKNSYKLSGYIKKDFIWGVN
;
A
#
# COMPACT_ATOMS: atom_id res chain seq x y z
N MET A 1 -27.60 8.00 -56.41
CA MET A 1 -26.38 8.53 -55.77
C MET A 1 -26.63 9.01 -54.33
N LYS A 2 -27.67 9.73 -54.00
CA LYS A 2 -27.93 10.21 -52.62
C LYS A 2 -28.16 9.12 -51.58
N SER A 3 -28.76 7.96 -51.95
CA SER A 3 -29.04 6.84 -51.06
C SER A 3 -27.79 6.10 -50.57
N TYR A 4 -26.78 5.94 -51.40
CA TYR A 4 -25.53 5.24 -51.03
C TYR A 4 -24.65 6.07 -50.12
N ILE A 5 -24.68 7.42 -50.23
CA ILE A 5 -23.95 8.32 -49.37
C ILE A 5 -24.48 8.25 -47.92
N LEU A 6 -25.82 8.17 -47.78
CA LEU A 6 -26.49 8.06 -46.48
C LEU A 6 -26.15 6.73 -45.80
N CYS A 7 -26.11 5.60 -46.51
CA CYS A 7 -25.69 4.30 -46.00
C CYS A 7 -24.22 4.27 -45.58
N MET A 8 -23.32 4.88 -46.36
CA MET A 8 -21.90 4.98 -46.06
C MET A 8 -21.65 5.80 -44.79
N LEU A 9 -22.37 6.92 -44.58
CA LEU A 9 -22.27 7.73 -43.37
C LEU A 9 -22.79 6.97 -42.15
N PHE A 10 -23.84 6.16 -42.27
CA PHE A 10 -24.39 5.38 -41.17
C PHE A 10 -23.44 4.25 -40.74
N VAL A 11 -22.79 3.56 -41.69
CA VAL A 11 -21.77 2.55 -41.39
C VAL A 11 -20.54 3.15 -40.75
N PHE A 12 -20.10 4.34 -41.19
CA PHE A 12 -18.97 5.05 -40.60
C PHE A 12 -19.25 5.49 -39.17
N PHE A 13 -20.51 5.90 -38.88
CA PHE A 13 -20.93 6.28 -37.52
C PHE A 13 -20.99 5.09 -36.55
N LEU A 14 -21.28 3.87 -37.02
CA LEU A 14 -21.26 2.65 -36.21
C LEU A 14 -19.86 2.17 -35.86
N ILE A 15 -18.86 2.48 -36.69
CA ILE A 15 -17.45 2.09 -36.45
C ILE A 15 -16.82 2.99 -35.36
N ILE A 16 -17.21 4.25 -35.25
CA ILE A 16 -16.63 5.21 -34.28
C ILE A 16 -17.07 4.91 -32.85
N ASN A 17 -18.23 4.26 -32.65
CA ASN A 17 -18.76 3.99 -31.30
C ASN A 17 -18.13 2.78 -30.57
N ASN A 18 -17.24 2.02 -31.22
CA ASN A 18 -16.64 0.82 -30.61
C ASN A 18 -15.28 1.05 -29.91
N GLN A 19 -14.78 2.29 -29.79
CA GLN A 19 -13.49 2.56 -29.14
C GLN A 19 -13.57 2.98 -27.67
N ALA A 20 -14.74 2.95 -27.04
CA ALA A 20 -14.95 3.47 -25.68
C ALA A 20 -14.76 2.47 -24.54
N ALA A 21 -14.20 1.28 -24.75
CA ALA A 21 -14.23 0.20 -23.74
C ALA A 21 -12.89 -0.34 -23.25
N TYR A 22 -11.79 0.32 -23.48
CA TYR A 22 -10.50 -0.06 -22.88
C TYR A 22 -9.94 0.98 -21.92
N ALA A 23 -10.77 1.52 -21.07
CA ALA A 23 -10.29 2.17 -19.85
C ALA A 23 -9.73 1.06 -18.94
N ASN A 24 -8.48 0.71 -19.14
CA ASN A 24 -7.73 -0.15 -18.23
C ASN A 24 -7.68 0.56 -16.87
N LYS A 25 -8.64 0.23 -16.02
CA LYS A 25 -8.73 0.72 -14.63
C LYS A 25 -7.57 0.12 -13.85
N ASN A 26 -6.37 0.66 -14.05
CA ASN A 26 -5.23 0.44 -13.20
C ASN A 26 -5.52 1.04 -11.82
N SER A 27 -6.51 0.49 -11.13
CA SER A 27 -6.78 0.84 -9.75
C SER A 27 -5.62 0.29 -8.92
N SER A 28 -4.65 1.15 -8.66
CA SER A 28 -3.59 0.81 -7.71
C SER A 28 -4.24 0.38 -6.40
N SER A 29 -3.95 -0.83 -5.96
CA SER A 29 -4.50 -1.40 -4.74
C SER A 29 -3.41 -1.64 -3.72
N TRP A 30 -3.77 -1.49 -2.45
CA TRP A 30 -2.89 -1.74 -1.34
C TRP A 30 -3.02 -3.16 -0.82
N ALA A 31 -1.89 -3.77 -0.48
CA ALA A 31 -1.80 -5.12 0.06
C ALA A 31 -0.62 -5.20 1.06
N SER A 32 -0.27 -6.40 1.50
CA SER A 32 0.85 -6.62 2.41
C SER A 32 1.57 -7.93 2.10
N LEU A 33 2.83 -8.03 2.47
CA LEU A 33 3.59 -9.28 2.38
C LEU A 33 2.98 -10.36 3.30
N LYS A 34 2.77 -11.55 2.76
CA LYS A 34 2.12 -12.66 3.47
C LYS A 34 3.09 -13.40 4.39
N TYR A 35 4.36 -13.50 4.01
CA TYR A 35 5.37 -14.30 4.69
C TYR A 35 6.54 -13.47 5.19
N ASN A 36 7.33 -14.03 6.10
CA ASN A 36 8.55 -13.41 6.59
C ASN A 36 9.68 -13.39 5.55
N LYS A 37 9.61 -14.24 4.52
CA LYS A 37 10.58 -14.27 3.42
C LYS A 37 9.83 -14.14 2.11
N THR A 38 10.07 -13.04 1.39
CA THR A 38 9.43 -12.73 0.11
C THR A 38 10.49 -12.22 -0.86
N TYR A 39 10.48 -12.74 -2.08
CA TYR A 39 11.41 -12.39 -3.13
C TYR A 39 10.81 -11.32 -4.05
N LEU A 40 11.53 -10.21 -4.22
CA LEU A 40 11.28 -9.19 -5.23
C LEU A 40 12.13 -9.50 -6.45
N ARG A 41 11.52 -9.54 -7.65
CA ARG A 41 12.20 -9.93 -8.89
C ARG A 41 12.13 -8.83 -9.93
N THR A 42 13.01 -8.91 -10.93
CA THR A 42 13.05 -7.96 -12.07
C THR A 42 11.87 -8.11 -13.02
N GLY A 43 11.21 -9.27 -13.05
CA GLY A 43 10.12 -9.56 -13.98
C GLY A 43 9.14 -10.62 -13.46
N PRO A 44 8.03 -10.85 -14.21
CA PRO A 44 6.93 -11.70 -13.79
C PRO A 44 7.17 -13.20 -14.11
N SER A 45 8.29 -13.76 -13.63
CA SER A 45 8.62 -15.19 -13.72
C SER A 45 9.52 -15.61 -12.55
N LYS A 46 9.54 -16.90 -12.23
CA LYS A 46 10.51 -17.48 -11.27
C LYS A 46 11.94 -17.43 -11.80
N ASP A 47 12.13 -17.40 -13.10
CA ASP A 47 13.44 -17.36 -13.77
C ASP A 47 14.05 -15.96 -13.74
N ASN A 48 13.22 -14.93 -13.53
CA ASN A 48 13.74 -13.58 -13.41
C ASN A 48 14.58 -13.40 -12.14
N LYS A 49 15.65 -12.60 -12.25
CA LYS A 49 16.60 -12.32 -11.18
C LYS A 49 15.90 -11.77 -9.93
N VAL A 50 16.28 -12.31 -8.77
CA VAL A 50 15.89 -11.75 -7.47
C VAL A 50 16.75 -10.51 -7.22
N ILE A 51 16.09 -9.35 -7.05
CA ILE A 51 16.76 -8.08 -6.76
C ILE A 51 16.80 -7.78 -5.27
N TRP A 52 15.80 -8.31 -4.51
CA TRP A 52 15.75 -8.14 -3.07
C TRP A 52 15.01 -9.29 -2.36
N VAL A 53 15.34 -9.51 -1.09
CA VAL A 53 14.65 -10.47 -0.22
C VAL A 53 14.14 -9.75 1.01
N TYR A 54 12.82 -9.58 1.10
CA TYR A 54 12.18 -8.99 2.27
C TYR A 54 11.96 -10.04 3.36
N LYS A 55 12.47 -9.76 4.57
CA LYS A 55 12.29 -10.62 5.75
C LYS A 55 11.29 -10.02 6.73
N ARG A 56 10.13 -9.56 6.22
CA ARG A 56 9.19 -8.79 7.04
C ARG A 56 7.72 -9.04 6.67
N LYS A 57 7.09 -9.99 7.35
CA LYS A 57 5.64 -10.26 7.21
C LYS A 57 4.82 -9.01 7.53
N GLY A 58 3.79 -8.76 6.71
CA GLY A 58 2.87 -7.64 6.92
C GLY A 58 3.37 -6.31 6.37
N LEU A 59 4.58 -6.23 5.80
CA LEU A 59 5.07 -5.01 5.15
C LEU A 59 4.06 -4.56 4.09
N PRO A 60 3.53 -3.33 4.14
CA PRO A 60 2.59 -2.83 3.13
C PRO A 60 3.28 -2.70 1.76
N LEU A 61 2.50 -2.83 0.71
CA LEU A 61 2.92 -2.63 -0.67
C LEU A 61 1.76 -2.06 -1.50
N LYS A 62 2.09 -1.29 -2.52
CA LYS A 62 1.14 -0.80 -3.52
C LYS A 62 1.26 -1.67 -4.76
N ILE A 63 0.17 -2.31 -5.20
CA ILE A 63 0.12 -3.05 -6.45
C ILE A 63 -0.07 -2.02 -7.55
N LEU A 64 0.85 -1.98 -8.51
CA LEU A 64 0.85 -1.07 -9.65
C LEU A 64 0.10 -1.68 -10.83
N ARG A 65 0.43 -2.94 -11.12
CA ARG A 65 -0.24 -3.73 -12.18
C ARG A 65 -0.09 -5.23 -11.92
N LYS A 66 -0.93 -6.03 -12.60
CA LYS A 66 -0.90 -7.49 -12.54
C LYS A 66 -0.61 -8.08 -13.91
N LYS A 67 0.21 -9.15 -13.94
CA LYS A 67 0.42 -10.00 -15.13
C LYS A 67 0.39 -11.46 -14.68
N ASN A 68 -0.66 -12.18 -15.08
CA ASN A 68 -0.93 -13.55 -14.62
C ASN A 68 -0.88 -13.66 -13.08
N GLU A 69 -0.05 -14.55 -12.54
CA GLU A 69 0.16 -14.76 -11.11
C GLU A 69 1.14 -13.78 -10.46
N TRP A 70 1.58 -12.75 -11.18
CA TRP A 70 2.58 -11.81 -10.71
C TRP A 70 2.02 -10.40 -10.58
N ASN A 71 2.44 -9.70 -9.55
CA ASN A 71 2.10 -8.31 -9.31
C ASN A 71 3.38 -7.46 -9.35
N GLU A 72 3.37 -6.42 -10.15
CA GLU A 72 4.34 -5.37 -10.02
C GLU A 72 3.95 -4.49 -8.84
N VAL A 73 4.87 -4.29 -7.93
CA VAL A 73 4.60 -3.61 -6.67
C VAL A 73 5.59 -2.47 -6.42
N LEU A 74 5.13 -1.48 -5.67
CA LEU A 74 5.95 -0.46 -5.05
C LEU A 74 5.98 -0.73 -3.55
N LEU A 75 7.16 -0.63 -2.96
CA LEU A 75 7.42 -0.85 -1.54
C LEU A 75 7.75 0.47 -0.82
N PRO A 76 7.68 0.54 0.52
CA PRO A 76 7.94 1.77 1.28
C PRO A 76 9.31 2.40 1.03
N SER A 77 10.30 1.57 0.67
CA SER A 77 11.66 2.01 0.30
C SER A 77 11.74 2.69 -1.08
N GLY A 78 10.63 2.82 -1.81
CA GLY A 78 10.60 3.29 -3.20
C GLY A 78 10.97 2.23 -4.24
N GLN A 79 11.41 1.05 -3.83
CA GLN A 79 11.75 -0.03 -4.75
C GLN A 79 10.53 -0.59 -5.46
N LYS A 80 10.69 -0.85 -6.77
CA LYS A 80 9.69 -1.51 -7.62
C LYS A 80 10.21 -2.87 -8.08
N GLY A 81 9.30 -3.79 -8.31
CA GLY A 81 9.59 -5.11 -8.86
C GLY A 81 8.39 -6.03 -8.79
N TRP A 82 8.61 -7.30 -9.06
CA TRP A 82 7.55 -8.29 -9.20
C TRP A 82 7.54 -9.29 -8.05
N ILE A 83 6.34 -9.51 -7.50
CA ILE A 83 6.09 -10.50 -6.44
C ILE A 83 4.96 -11.40 -6.90
N ASN A 84 5.10 -12.72 -6.68
CA ASN A 84 4.04 -13.68 -6.99
C ASN A 84 2.83 -13.47 -6.06
N SER A 85 1.63 -13.60 -6.60
CA SER A 85 0.37 -13.40 -5.87
C SER A 85 0.25 -14.26 -4.61
N SER A 86 0.83 -15.48 -4.61
CA SER A 86 0.85 -16.37 -3.44
C SER A 86 1.60 -15.79 -2.24
N GLN A 87 2.51 -14.83 -2.46
CA GLN A 87 3.30 -14.17 -1.41
C GLN A 87 2.66 -12.87 -0.90
N ILE A 88 1.49 -12.49 -1.44
CA ILE A 88 0.76 -11.27 -1.12
C ILE A 88 -0.50 -11.62 -0.31
N SER A 89 -0.84 -10.78 0.64
CA SER A 89 -2.06 -10.82 1.46
C SER A 89 -2.88 -9.57 1.22
N LYS A 90 -4.20 -9.71 1.10
CA LYS A 90 -5.15 -8.58 1.02
C LYS A 90 -5.27 -7.78 2.32
N LYS A 91 -4.60 -8.23 3.40
CA LYS A 91 -4.63 -7.51 4.67
C LYS A 91 -4.07 -6.09 4.50
N ARG A 92 -4.85 -5.10 4.97
CA ARG A 92 -4.47 -3.69 4.92
C ARG A 92 -3.58 -3.38 6.12
N ASN A 93 -2.32 -3.13 5.85
CA ASN A 93 -1.38 -2.63 6.84
C ASN A 93 -0.81 -1.30 6.35
N VAL A 94 -0.26 -0.57 7.31
CA VAL A 94 0.54 0.65 7.09
C VAL A 94 1.87 0.50 7.80
N ILE A 95 2.87 1.23 7.35
CA ILE A 95 4.14 1.37 8.06
C ILE A 95 4.27 2.80 8.55
N ILE A 96 4.69 2.96 9.81
CA ILE A 96 4.97 4.25 10.39
C ILE A 96 6.22 4.80 9.72
N GLN A 97 6.11 5.97 9.12
CA GLN A 97 7.18 6.64 8.40
C GLN A 97 6.98 8.15 8.51
N ASN A 98 8.05 8.88 8.78
CA ASN A 98 7.99 10.33 8.72
C ASN A 98 8.17 10.77 7.26
N ASN A 99 7.08 11.20 6.63
CA ASN A 99 7.08 11.64 5.23
C ASN A 99 7.46 13.12 5.08
N LYS A 100 7.91 13.79 6.17
CA LYS A 100 8.30 15.18 6.11
C LYS A 100 9.62 15.36 5.37
N SER A 101 9.72 16.49 4.63
CA SER A 101 10.92 16.90 3.94
C SER A 101 12.10 17.09 4.91
N LEU A 102 13.33 16.88 4.44
CA LEU A 102 14.56 17.13 5.21
C LEU A 102 14.62 18.56 5.76
N SER A 103 14.05 19.54 5.06
CA SER A 103 13.91 20.94 5.51
C SER A 103 13.03 21.08 6.75
N ASP A 104 11.93 20.32 6.83
CA ASP A 104 11.02 20.33 7.98
C ASP A 104 11.60 19.57 9.19
N MET A 105 12.53 18.63 8.93
CA MET A 105 13.22 17.88 9.99
C MET A 105 14.29 18.72 10.70
N ALA A 106 14.95 19.63 10.00
CA ALA A 106 15.98 20.52 10.57
C ALA A 106 15.41 21.53 11.57
N LEU A 107 14.14 21.89 11.43
CA LEU A 107 13.44 22.85 12.30
C LEU A 107 12.63 22.18 13.44
N SER A 108 12.41 20.87 13.39
CA SER A 108 11.69 20.16 14.43
C SER A 108 12.65 19.29 15.24
N LYS A 109 12.92 19.67 16.50
CA LYS A 109 13.36 18.71 17.54
C LYS A 109 12.54 17.44 17.34
N GLN A 110 13.20 16.30 17.23
CA GLN A 110 12.68 14.94 16.93
C GLN A 110 11.29 14.73 17.55
N LYS A 111 10.26 15.07 16.79
CA LYS A 111 8.88 15.01 17.29
C LYS A 111 8.47 13.56 17.25
N GLN A 112 8.38 12.97 18.44
CA GLN A 112 7.90 11.59 18.58
C GLN A 112 6.56 11.41 17.88
N ILE A 113 6.44 10.36 17.06
CA ILE A 113 5.19 10.04 16.39
C ILE A 113 4.23 9.47 17.43
N THR A 114 3.07 10.11 17.59
CA THR A 114 2.09 9.76 18.60
C THR A 114 0.87 9.08 18.02
N VAL A 115 0.37 8.09 18.75
CA VAL A 115 -0.96 7.51 18.53
C VAL A 115 -1.88 8.05 19.63
N LYS A 116 -3.06 8.53 19.23
CA LYS A 116 -4.03 9.18 20.12
C LYS A 116 -5.31 8.35 20.23
N ASP A 117 -6.03 8.52 21.31
CA ASP A 117 -7.40 8.00 21.46
C ASP A 117 -8.45 8.91 20.80
N LYS A 118 -9.73 8.58 20.96
CA LYS A 118 -10.86 9.36 20.45
C LYS A 118 -10.93 10.77 21.02
N ASN A 119 -10.39 10.98 22.23
CA ASN A 119 -10.38 12.25 22.95
C ASN A 119 -9.10 13.04 22.67
N SER A 120 -8.34 12.67 21.65
CA SER A 120 -7.05 13.30 21.29
C SER A 120 -5.94 13.15 22.34
N LYS A 121 -6.12 12.30 23.36
CA LYS A 121 -5.09 11.99 24.36
C LYS A 121 -4.06 11.03 23.75
N THR A 122 -2.78 11.30 23.96
CA THR A 122 -1.70 10.39 23.53
C THR A 122 -1.73 9.10 24.34
N ILE A 123 -1.85 7.96 23.65
CA ILE A 123 -1.87 6.61 24.24
C ILE A 123 -0.63 5.81 23.94
N ALA A 124 0.16 6.20 22.93
CA ALA A 124 1.42 5.56 22.60
C ALA A 124 2.35 6.51 21.84
N TYR A 125 3.65 6.30 22.01
CA TYR A 125 4.70 6.81 21.16
C TYR A 125 5.22 5.68 20.28
N VAL A 126 5.32 5.92 18.99
CA VAL A 126 5.72 4.90 18.01
C VAL A 126 6.96 5.33 17.25
N GLN A 127 7.78 4.37 16.89
CA GLN A 127 8.98 4.59 16.10
C GLN A 127 8.69 4.35 14.62
N GLU A 128 9.50 4.96 13.76
CA GLU A 128 9.50 4.67 12.33
C GLU A 128 9.74 3.19 12.08
N GLY A 129 9.15 2.71 11.01
CA GLY A 129 9.24 1.32 10.62
C GLY A 129 8.25 0.40 11.32
N VAL A 130 7.55 0.79 12.37
CA VAL A 130 6.51 -0.04 12.99
C VAL A 130 5.38 -0.30 11.99
N ILE A 131 4.93 -1.56 11.90
CA ILE A 131 3.80 -1.97 11.06
C ILE A 131 2.55 -2.06 11.91
N ALA A 132 1.49 -1.38 11.48
CA ALA A 132 0.16 -1.43 12.10
C ALA A 132 -0.88 -1.97 11.10
N SER A 133 -1.96 -2.57 11.62
CA SER A 133 -3.13 -2.86 10.79
C SER A 133 -3.92 -1.58 10.58
N LEU A 134 -4.38 -1.33 9.36
CA LEU A 134 -5.22 -0.19 9.03
C LEU A 134 -6.69 -0.62 9.10
N ASN A 135 -7.48 0.09 9.89
CA ASN A 135 -8.94 -0.08 9.92
C ASN A 135 -9.59 0.84 8.88
N LYS A 136 -9.49 2.15 9.07
CA LYS A 136 -10.05 3.15 8.16
C LYS A 136 -9.30 4.47 8.27
N CYS A 137 -9.40 5.30 7.23
CA CYS A 137 -9.00 6.71 7.28
C CYS A 137 -10.19 7.61 7.04
N LYS A 138 -10.25 8.71 7.76
CA LYS A 138 -11.17 9.81 7.54
C LYS A 138 -10.35 11.11 7.56
N GLU A 139 -10.47 11.88 6.48
CA GLU A 139 -9.66 13.09 6.29
C GLU A 139 -8.16 12.82 6.51
N ASP A 140 -7.52 13.50 7.43
CA ASP A 140 -6.08 13.38 7.72
C ASP A 140 -5.76 12.37 8.83
N LEU A 141 -6.77 11.72 9.40
CA LEU A 141 -6.60 10.74 10.48
C LEU A 141 -6.91 9.32 10.02
N CYS A 142 -6.06 8.39 10.42
CA CYS A 142 -6.26 6.97 10.20
C CYS A 142 -6.36 6.23 11.54
N GLU A 143 -7.36 5.36 11.63
CA GLU A 143 -7.51 4.42 12.74
C GLU A 143 -6.66 3.19 12.47
N ILE A 144 -5.74 2.90 13.38
CA ILE A 144 -4.78 1.80 13.28
C ILE A 144 -4.84 0.90 14.51
N GLU A 145 -4.43 -0.35 14.34
CA GLU A 145 -4.24 -1.32 15.41
C GLU A 145 -2.78 -1.76 15.46
N LEU A 146 -2.13 -1.51 16.58
CA LEU A 146 -0.76 -1.93 16.89
C LEU A 146 -0.77 -3.24 17.67
N LYS A 147 0.16 -4.14 17.35
CA LYS A 147 0.48 -5.31 18.19
C LYS A 147 1.63 -4.94 19.12
N VAL A 148 1.34 -4.80 20.38
CA VAL A 148 2.35 -4.50 21.41
C VAL A 148 2.77 -5.82 22.06
N LYS A 149 4.06 -6.10 22.04
CA LYS A 149 4.64 -7.24 22.77
C LYS A 149 4.97 -6.76 24.19
N LYS A 150 4.51 -7.47 25.20
CA LYS A 150 4.91 -7.26 26.58
C LYS A 150 5.95 -8.32 26.93
N GLU A 151 7.21 -7.92 27.00
CA GLU A 151 8.27 -8.80 27.49
C GLU A 151 8.27 -8.74 29.02
N LYS A 152 7.76 -9.76 29.67
CA LYS A 152 7.92 -9.99 31.10
C LYS A 152 8.47 -11.42 31.25
N TYR A 153 9.48 -11.59 32.07
CA TYR A 153 10.43 -12.67 32.28
C TYR A 153 10.06 -14.11 31.81
N PHE A 154 8.79 -14.50 31.80
CA PHE A 154 8.36 -15.87 31.41
C PHE A 154 7.09 -15.92 30.52
N PHE A 155 6.41 -14.81 30.25
CA PHE A 155 5.17 -14.81 29.47
C PHE A 155 5.23 -13.82 28.30
N LYS A 156 5.21 -14.35 27.08
CA LYS A 156 5.11 -13.59 25.84
C LYS A 156 3.65 -13.19 25.57
N ASN A 157 3.12 -12.25 26.32
CA ASN A 157 1.78 -11.74 26.06
C ASN A 157 1.86 -10.59 25.05
N SER A 158 1.04 -10.66 24.00
CA SER A 158 0.82 -9.55 23.08
C SER A 158 -0.59 -9.02 23.27
N TYR A 159 -0.74 -7.72 23.32
CA TYR A 159 -2.05 -7.07 23.31
C TYR A 159 -2.17 -6.15 22.08
N LYS A 160 -3.41 -5.81 21.76
CA LYS A 160 -3.72 -4.90 20.68
C LYS A 160 -4.02 -3.53 21.24
N LEU A 161 -3.42 -2.51 20.63
CA LEU A 161 -3.67 -1.12 20.96
C LEU A 161 -4.25 -0.44 19.73
N SER A 162 -5.49 0.04 19.81
CA SER A 162 -6.15 0.79 18.74
C SER A 162 -6.11 2.27 19.01
N GLY A 163 -5.88 3.08 17.98
CA GLY A 163 -5.85 4.53 18.10
C GLY A 163 -5.73 5.22 16.75
N TYR A 164 -5.57 6.53 16.78
CA TYR A 164 -5.55 7.40 15.62
C TYR A 164 -4.17 8.00 15.40
N ILE A 165 -3.75 8.03 14.11
CA ILE A 165 -2.51 8.62 13.66
C ILE A 165 -2.76 9.49 12.43
N LYS A 166 -1.99 10.58 12.25
CA LYS A 166 -2.07 11.40 11.04
C LYS A 166 -1.51 10.66 9.82
N LYS A 167 -2.11 10.87 8.66
CA LYS A 167 -1.67 10.30 7.38
C LYS A 167 -0.21 10.60 7.06
N ASP A 168 0.29 11.78 7.41
CA ASP A 168 1.67 12.22 7.15
C ASP A 168 2.73 11.29 7.79
N PHE A 169 2.34 10.53 8.80
CA PHE A 169 3.22 9.62 9.52
C PHE A 169 3.06 8.16 9.13
N ILE A 170 2.35 7.88 8.06
CA ILE A 170 2.15 6.50 7.60
C ILE A 170 2.28 6.38 6.09
N TRP A 171 2.81 5.26 5.64
CA TRP A 171 2.79 4.84 4.25
C TRP A 171 1.91 3.60 4.12
N GLY A 172 1.10 3.51 3.05
CA GLY A 172 0.16 2.41 2.82
C GLY A 172 -1.29 2.86 2.68
N VAL A 173 -1.52 4.17 2.53
CA VAL A 173 -2.83 4.82 2.29
C VAL A 173 -2.79 5.69 1.03
N ASN A 174 -3.98 6.04 0.51
CA ASN A 174 -4.13 7.00 -0.58
C ASN A 174 -4.16 8.42 -0.04
#